data_db5753413911709cffc86f15af31d6b0
#
_entry.id   db5753413911709cffc86f15af31d6b0
#
_cell.length_a   1.000
_cell.length_b   1.000
_cell.length_c   1.000
_cell.angle_alpha   90.00
_cell.angle_beta   90.00
_cell.angle_gamma   90.00
#
_symmetry.space_group_name_H-M   'P 1'
#
loop_
_entity.id
_entity.type
_entity.pdbx_description
1 polymer ?
#
loop_
_entity_poly.entity_id
_entity_poly.type
_entity_poly.pdbx_seq_one_letter_code
_entity_poly.pdbx_strand_id
1 'polypeptide(L)'
;MTRRGWLRLMAAGVLVVWLCLFLHWDNTEKSMIRALLVETNGDSWTVGLLYQFPVASADSSEAEAAIRLCIGRGPKLSSAISAAEEALPQRADWRLCEYLLAGQDSVRQTLAACEELFLHRPYGRLASRVFGGSFSVETLKEQADESDVLPENLLQCIKNAAPAAPRLYQQSSGFILPVVELEDEDAHYRPEALIITPEQTGQLTESQTEMALLLQGKSWTDTGEHRFALEAGPLRLRRAFCGVEREGERF
;
A
#
# COMPACT_ATOMS: atom_id res chain seq x y z
N MET A 1 -16.61 -11.85 58.60
CA MET A 1 -16.62 -11.08 57.33
C MET A 1 -18.05 -10.63 57.07
N THR A 2 -18.27 -9.33 56.90
CA THR A 2 -19.61 -8.80 56.62
C THR A 2 -20.02 -9.14 55.19
N ARG A 3 -21.30 -9.39 54.93
CA ARG A 3 -21.86 -9.68 53.61
C ARG A 3 -21.40 -8.69 52.54
N ARG A 4 -21.17 -7.45 52.92
CA ARG A 4 -20.61 -6.37 52.06
C ARG A 4 -19.12 -6.60 51.70
N GLY A 5 -18.32 -7.19 52.59
CA GLY A 5 -16.91 -7.52 52.32
C GLY A 5 -16.79 -8.65 51.30
N TRP A 6 -17.67 -9.64 51.36
CA TRP A 6 -17.69 -10.74 50.41
C TRP A 6 -18.09 -10.32 48.99
N LEU A 7 -19.07 -9.41 48.88
CA LEU A 7 -19.49 -8.82 47.60
C LEU A 7 -18.37 -8.03 46.94
N ARG A 8 -17.57 -7.27 47.71
CA ARG A 8 -16.43 -6.52 47.20
C ARG A 8 -15.31 -7.44 46.69
N LEU A 9 -15.06 -8.54 47.39
CA LEU A 9 -14.09 -9.56 46.97
C LEU A 9 -14.51 -10.24 45.67
N MET A 10 -15.78 -10.60 45.55
CA MET A 10 -16.33 -11.19 44.31
C MET A 10 -16.23 -10.19 43.12
N ALA A 11 -16.61 -8.94 43.33
CA ALA A 11 -16.52 -7.91 42.32
C ALA A 11 -15.06 -7.66 41.87
N ALA A 12 -14.11 -7.63 42.79
CA ALA A 12 -12.68 -7.52 42.48
C ALA A 12 -12.18 -8.75 41.69
N GLY A 13 -12.60 -9.97 42.09
CA GLY A 13 -12.26 -11.19 41.35
C GLY A 13 -12.79 -11.19 39.91
N VAL A 14 -14.03 -10.77 39.69
CA VAL A 14 -14.63 -10.65 38.35
C VAL A 14 -13.87 -9.60 37.52
N LEU A 15 -13.51 -8.48 38.15
CA LEU A 15 -12.77 -7.41 37.45
C LEU A 15 -11.36 -7.87 37.05
N VAL A 16 -10.66 -8.61 37.90
CA VAL A 16 -9.34 -9.19 37.59
C VAL A 16 -9.45 -10.22 36.46
N VAL A 17 -10.45 -11.13 36.54
CA VAL A 17 -10.66 -12.11 35.44
C VAL A 17 -10.99 -11.40 34.14
N TRP A 18 -11.84 -10.37 34.16
CA TRP A 18 -12.18 -9.59 32.98
C TRP A 18 -10.95 -8.85 32.41
N LEU A 19 -10.13 -8.26 33.28
CA LEU A 19 -8.88 -7.59 32.88
C LEU A 19 -7.89 -8.58 32.27
N CYS A 20 -7.72 -9.77 32.88
CA CYS A 20 -6.85 -10.82 32.34
C CYS A 20 -7.35 -11.32 30.98
N LEU A 21 -8.65 -11.54 30.81
CA LEU A 21 -9.25 -11.92 29.53
C LEU A 21 -9.06 -10.82 28.48
N PHE A 22 -9.25 -9.55 28.86
CA PHE A 22 -9.06 -8.42 27.97
C PHE A 22 -7.60 -8.27 27.53
N LEU A 23 -6.64 -8.38 28.45
CA LEU A 23 -5.21 -8.35 28.16
C LEU A 23 -4.77 -9.55 27.31
N HIS A 24 -5.33 -10.73 27.59
CA HIS A 24 -5.03 -11.93 26.79
C HIS A 24 -5.60 -11.81 25.37
N TRP A 25 -6.78 -11.22 25.21
CA TRP A 25 -7.40 -11.00 23.89
C TRP A 25 -6.63 -10.00 23.03
N ASP A 26 -6.05 -8.97 23.65
CA ASP A 26 -5.29 -7.93 22.91
C ASP A 26 -3.86 -8.38 22.54
N ASN A 27 -3.33 -9.37 23.26
CA ASN A 27 -1.99 -9.95 23.01
C ASN A 27 -1.98 -11.10 22.00
N THR A 28 -3.08 -11.37 21.28
CA THR A 28 -3.02 -12.30 20.15
C THR A 28 -2.10 -11.72 19.09
N GLU A 29 -1.04 -12.44 18.79
CA GLU A 29 -0.16 -12.12 17.66
C GLU A 29 -1.01 -11.94 16.40
N LYS A 30 -0.72 -10.90 15.63
CA LYS A 30 -1.49 -10.52 14.44
C LYS A 30 -0.53 -10.33 13.27
N SER A 31 -0.94 -10.77 12.10
CA SER A 31 -0.26 -10.43 10.86
C SER A 31 -0.65 -9.02 10.45
N MET A 32 0.28 -8.06 10.58
CA MET A 32 0.04 -6.65 10.25
C MET A 32 0.14 -6.44 8.75
N ILE A 33 -0.98 -6.19 8.08
CA ILE A 33 -1.01 -5.92 6.64
C ILE A 33 -0.44 -4.53 6.38
N ARG A 34 0.58 -4.44 5.53
CA ARG A 34 1.28 -3.19 5.15
C ARG A 34 0.84 -2.68 3.79
N ALA A 35 0.69 -3.58 2.83
CA ALA A 35 0.23 -3.25 1.48
C ALA A 35 -0.70 -4.33 0.93
N LEU A 36 -1.62 -3.89 0.10
CA LEU A 36 -2.54 -4.71 -0.67
C LEU A 36 -2.15 -4.64 -2.15
N LEU A 37 -1.87 -5.79 -2.75
CA LEU A 37 -1.63 -5.93 -4.18
C LEU A 37 -2.88 -6.51 -4.80
N VAL A 38 -3.33 -5.96 -5.91
CA VAL A 38 -4.57 -6.42 -6.57
C VAL A 38 -4.39 -6.46 -8.07
N GLU A 39 -4.74 -7.57 -8.65
CA GLU A 39 -4.75 -7.80 -10.09
C GLU A 39 -6.04 -8.49 -10.50
N THR A 40 -6.53 -8.25 -11.71
CA THR A 40 -7.65 -8.96 -12.29
C THR A 40 -7.44 -9.16 -13.79
N ASN A 41 -7.82 -10.32 -14.28
CA ASN A 41 -7.91 -10.63 -15.71
C ASN A 41 -9.35 -10.50 -16.27
N GLY A 42 -10.26 -9.91 -15.47
CA GLY A 42 -11.68 -9.76 -15.81
C GLY A 42 -12.57 -10.89 -15.26
N ASP A 43 -12.10 -12.11 -15.23
CA ASP A 43 -12.87 -13.29 -14.77
C ASP A 43 -12.55 -13.66 -13.31
N SER A 44 -11.34 -13.37 -12.88
CA SER A 44 -10.87 -13.67 -11.53
C SER A 44 -10.00 -12.55 -10.96
N TRP A 45 -9.95 -12.50 -9.64
CA TRP A 45 -9.13 -11.59 -8.87
C TRP A 45 -8.00 -12.35 -8.20
N THR A 46 -6.78 -11.81 -8.31
CA THR A 46 -5.62 -12.25 -7.55
C THR A 46 -5.24 -11.13 -6.60
N VAL A 47 -5.10 -11.47 -5.33
CA VAL A 47 -4.76 -10.54 -4.26
C VAL A 47 -3.50 -10.99 -3.56
N GLY A 48 -2.55 -10.08 -3.39
CA GLY A 48 -1.36 -10.26 -2.57
C GLY A 48 -1.45 -9.40 -1.30
N LEU A 49 -1.08 -9.97 -0.17
CA LEU A 49 -0.95 -9.23 1.10
C LEU A 49 0.51 -9.19 1.50
N LEU A 50 1.12 -8.00 1.46
CA LEU A 50 2.40 -7.76 2.13
C LEU A 50 2.12 -7.56 3.61
N TYR A 51 2.61 -8.47 4.43
CA TYR A 51 2.37 -8.45 5.86
C TYR A 51 3.66 -8.55 6.66
N GLN A 52 3.62 -7.92 7.81
CA GLN A 52 4.68 -7.96 8.80
C GLN A 52 4.37 -9.03 9.83
N PHE A 53 5.35 -9.90 10.06
CA PHE A 53 5.25 -10.99 10.99
C PHE A 53 6.37 -10.89 12.03
N PRO A 54 6.07 -10.94 13.34
CA PRO A 54 7.09 -10.97 14.37
C PRO A 54 7.84 -12.31 14.31
N VAL A 55 9.12 -12.27 13.99
CA VAL A 55 9.99 -13.45 14.08
C VAL A 55 10.60 -13.46 15.49
N ALA A 56 10.31 -14.49 16.25
CA ALA A 56 10.98 -14.74 17.52
C ALA A 56 12.43 -15.16 17.23
N SER A 57 13.37 -14.22 17.29
CA SER A 57 14.79 -14.53 17.25
C SER A 57 15.25 -14.98 18.63
N ALA A 58 15.88 -16.15 18.71
CA ALA A 58 16.34 -16.74 19.96
C ALA A 58 17.47 -15.93 20.65
N ASP A 59 18.11 -14.99 19.94
CA ASP A 59 19.31 -14.28 20.37
C ASP A 59 19.17 -12.75 20.50
N SER A 60 18.06 -12.14 20.11
CA SER A 60 17.88 -10.70 20.24
C SER A 60 16.64 -10.35 21.07
N SER A 61 16.80 -9.40 21.98
CA SER A 61 15.69 -8.82 22.76
C SER A 61 14.70 -7.99 21.93
N GLU A 62 14.96 -7.80 20.63
CA GLU A 62 14.10 -7.15 19.66
C GLU A 62 13.65 -8.20 18.64
N ALA A 63 12.34 -8.47 18.61
CA ALA A 63 11.76 -9.31 17.58
C ALA A 63 11.96 -8.65 16.22
N GLU A 64 12.79 -9.22 15.40
CA GLU A 64 13.01 -8.76 14.03
C GLU A 64 11.74 -9.07 13.22
N ALA A 65 11.14 -8.04 12.63
CA ALA A 65 9.88 -8.17 11.97
C ALA A 65 10.11 -8.40 10.46
N ALA A 66 9.98 -9.63 10.00
CA ALA A 66 10.10 -9.97 8.58
C ALA A 66 8.85 -9.52 7.80
N ILE A 67 9.06 -9.02 6.59
CA ILE A 67 8.00 -8.76 5.62
C ILE A 67 7.84 -10.00 4.74
N ARG A 68 6.60 -10.44 4.57
CA ARG A 68 6.26 -11.60 3.75
C ARG A 68 5.09 -11.31 2.85
N LEU A 69 4.92 -12.14 1.82
CA LEU A 69 3.82 -12.08 0.87
C LEU A 69 2.99 -13.36 0.92
N CYS A 70 1.68 -13.21 1.07
CA CYS A 70 0.74 -14.30 0.78
C CYS A 70 -0.22 -13.87 -0.32
N ILE A 71 -0.80 -14.84 -1.03
CA ILE A 71 -1.74 -14.60 -2.11
C ILE A 71 -3.06 -15.34 -1.89
N GLY A 72 -4.13 -14.76 -2.46
CA GLY A 72 -5.43 -15.39 -2.54
C GLY A 72 -6.09 -15.13 -3.88
N ARG A 73 -6.91 -16.05 -4.34
CA ARG A 73 -7.63 -15.95 -5.60
C ARG A 73 -9.12 -16.15 -5.40
N GLY A 74 -9.93 -15.48 -6.24
CA GLY A 74 -11.37 -15.64 -6.17
C GLY A 74 -12.11 -14.96 -7.31
N PRO A 75 -13.38 -15.31 -7.51
CA PRO A 75 -14.21 -14.72 -8.57
C PRO A 75 -14.61 -13.26 -8.24
N LYS A 76 -14.41 -12.81 -7.01
CA LYS A 76 -14.68 -11.46 -6.56
C LYS A 76 -13.51 -10.97 -5.71
N LEU A 77 -13.25 -9.67 -5.71
CA LEU A 77 -12.19 -9.06 -4.89
C LEU A 77 -12.31 -9.46 -3.40
N SER A 78 -13.52 -9.43 -2.83
CA SER A 78 -13.75 -9.82 -1.44
C SER A 78 -13.43 -11.28 -1.14
N SER A 79 -13.71 -12.21 -2.07
CA SER A 79 -13.37 -13.63 -1.89
C SER A 79 -11.87 -13.88 -2.07
N ALA A 80 -11.21 -13.15 -2.97
CA ALA A 80 -9.76 -13.22 -3.12
C ALA A 80 -9.03 -12.70 -1.85
N ILE A 81 -9.52 -11.61 -1.27
CA ILE A 81 -9.01 -11.12 0.02
C ILE A 81 -9.21 -12.15 1.13
N SER A 82 -10.41 -12.75 1.24
CA SER A 82 -10.65 -13.78 2.25
C SER A 82 -9.73 -14.99 2.07
N ALA A 83 -9.49 -15.42 0.83
CA ALA A 83 -8.55 -16.51 0.56
C ALA A 83 -7.11 -16.14 0.93
N ALA A 84 -6.69 -14.89 0.70
CA ALA A 84 -5.38 -14.40 1.14
C ALA A 84 -5.28 -14.31 2.68
N GLU A 85 -6.35 -13.90 3.37
CA GLU A 85 -6.41 -13.89 4.84
C GLU A 85 -6.32 -15.30 5.44
N GLU A 86 -6.92 -16.30 4.81
CA GLU A 86 -6.84 -17.71 5.21
C GLU A 86 -5.41 -18.29 5.07
N ALA A 87 -4.61 -17.74 4.16
CA ALA A 87 -3.21 -18.12 3.95
C ALA A 87 -2.25 -17.47 4.96
N LEU A 88 -2.71 -16.51 5.76
CA LEU A 88 -1.88 -15.88 6.80
C LEU A 88 -1.64 -16.83 7.97
N PRO A 89 -0.44 -16.78 8.60
CA PRO A 89 -0.16 -17.59 9.79
C PRO A 89 -0.99 -17.17 11.01
N GLN A 90 -1.49 -15.94 11.01
CA GLN A 90 -2.24 -15.35 12.12
C GLN A 90 -3.34 -14.43 11.57
N ARG A 91 -4.24 -13.99 12.47
CA ARG A 91 -5.32 -13.09 12.09
C ARG A 91 -4.81 -11.79 11.47
N ALA A 92 -5.39 -11.39 10.34
CA ALA A 92 -5.09 -10.15 9.66
C ALA A 92 -5.41 -8.91 10.52
N ASP A 93 -4.47 -7.97 10.56
CA ASP A 93 -4.69 -6.62 11.09
C ASP A 93 -4.51 -5.59 9.97
N TRP A 94 -5.60 -4.98 9.54
CA TRP A 94 -5.65 -4.03 8.43
C TRP A 94 -5.37 -2.58 8.81
N ARG A 95 -5.17 -2.29 10.10
CA ARG A 95 -4.99 -0.91 10.60
C ARG A 95 -3.78 -0.19 10.00
N LEU A 96 -2.77 -0.95 9.58
CA LEU A 96 -1.53 -0.43 8.99
C LEU A 96 -1.45 -0.60 7.47
N CYS A 97 -2.54 -1.02 6.81
CA CYS A 97 -2.60 -1.11 5.36
C CYS A 97 -2.73 0.30 4.76
N GLU A 98 -1.61 0.87 4.34
CA GLU A 98 -1.51 2.24 3.82
C GLU A 98 -1.24 2.30 2.33
N TYR A 99 -0.91 1.17 1.71
CA TYR A 99 -0.48 1.09 0.32
C TYR A 99 -1.35 0.14 -0.48
N LEU A 100 -1.68 0.54 -1.70
CA LEU A 100 -2.42 -0.25 -2.68
C LEU A 100 -1.63 -0.27 -3.98
N LEU A 101 -1.26 -1.47 -4.44
CA LEU A 101 -0.68 -1.68 -5.75
C LEU A 101 -1.72 -2.31 -6.66
N ALA A 102 -1.98 -1.68 -7.80
CA ALA A 102 -2.90 -2.18 -8.81
C ALA A 102 -2.10 -2.65 -10.03
N GLY A 103 -2.42 -3.84 -10.54
CA GLY A 103 -1.83 -4.34 -11.78
C GLY A 103 -2.05 -3.34 -12.93
N GLN A 104 -1.02 -3.04 -13.70
CA GLN A 104 -1.02 -1.98 -14.71
C GLN A 104 -2.15 -2.16 -15.72
N ASP A 105 -2.38 -3.38 -16.21
CA ASP A 105 -3.38 -3.67 -17.23
C ASP A 105 -4.82 -3.55 -16.75
N SER A 106 -5.03 -3.71 -15.45
CA SER A 106 -6.36 -3.69 -14.80
C SER A 106 -6.56 -2.52 -13.83
N VAL A 107 -5.67 -1.53 -13.85
CA VAL A 107 -5.58 -0.48 -12.82
C VAL A 107 -6.91 0.21 -12.56
N ARG A 108 -7.65 0.64 -13.57
CA ARG A 108 -8.94 1.34 -13.39
C ARG A 108 -10.00 0.47 -12.73
N GLN A 109 -10.13 -0.77 -13.21
CA GLN A 109 -11.08 -1.73 -12.66
C GLN A 109 -10.74 -2.05 -11.21
N THR A 110 -9.45 -2.25 -10.93
CA THR A 110 -8.93 -2.52 -9.60
C THR A 110 -9.20 -1.36 -8.65
N LEU A 111 -8.90 -0.12 -9.05
CA LEU A 111 -9.13 1.05 -8.19
C LEU A 111 -10.60 1.28 -7.88
N ALA A 112 -11.48 1.14 -8.88
CA ALA A 112 -12.92 1.27 -8.68
C ALA A 112 -13.47 0.20 -7.73
N ALA A 113 -13.04 -1.06 -7.89
CA ALA A 113 -13.46 -2.15 -7.02
C ALA A 113 -12.92 -1.99 -5.59
N CYS A 114 -11.69 -1.50 -5.42
CA CYS A 114 -11.11 -1.23 -4.11
C CYS A 114 -11.82 -0.06 -3.41
N GLU A 115 -12.15 1.02 -4.13
CA GLU A 115 -12.89 2.14 -3.56
C GLU A 115 -14.26 1.70 -3.05
N GLU A 116 -15.03 0.97 -3.88
CA GLU A 116 -16.33 0.43 -3.48
C GLU A 116 -16.21 -0.49 -2.26
N LEU A 117 -15.22 -1.40 -2.27
CA LEU A 117 -15.04 -2.35 -1.19
C LEU A 117 -14.67 -1.66 0.12
N PHE A 118 -13.77 -0.67 0.10
CA PHE A 118 -13.28 0.02 1.30
C PHE A 118 -14.31 0.97 1.91
N LEU A 119 -15.31 1.40 1.15
CA LEU A 119 -16.47 2.11 1.68
C LEU A 119 -17.33 1.23 2.60
N HIS A 120 -17.34 -0.08 2.35
CA HIS A 120 -18.23 -1.01 3.04
C HIS A 120 -17.52 -1.96 4.01
N ARG A 121 -16.21 -2.13 3.87
CA ARG A 121 -15.42 -3.08 4.68
C ARG A 121 -14.07 -2.49 5.08
N PRO A 122 -13.56 -2.80 6.28
CA PRO A 122 -12.32 -2.24 6.80
C PRO A 122 -11.05 -2.97 6.29
N TYR A 123 -11.02 -3.35 5.01
CA TYR A 123 -9.84 -4.00 4.39
C TYR A 123 -8.75 -3.02 3.95
N GLY A 124 -8.98 -1.74 4.10
CA GLY A 124 -8.05 -0.70 3.70
C GLY A 124 -8.63 0.67 4.02
N ARG A 125 -7.92 1.69 3.58
CA ARG A 125 -8.33 3.07 3.77
C ARG A 125 -8.51 3.74 2.42
N LEU A 126 -9.58 4.50 2.24
CA LEU A 126 -9.71 5.39 1.08
C LEU A 126 -8.55 6.37 0.95
N ALA A 127 -7.84 6.64 2.06
CA ALA A 127 -6.64 7.45 2.09
C ALA A 127 -5.35 6.67 1.74
N SER A 128 -5.44 5.37 1.40
CA SER A 128 -4.29 4.57 0.99
C SER A 128 -3.63 5.17 -0.24
N ARG A 129 -2.30 5.14 -0.25
CA ARG A 129 -1.47 5.56 -1.39
C ARG A 129 -1.51 4.51 -2.47
N VAL A 130 -1.67 4.95 -3.71
CA VAL A 130 -1.91 4.05 -4.85
C VAL A 130 -0.70 4.04 -5.77
N PHE A 131 -0.36 2.84 -6.25
CA PHE A 131 0.73 2.57 -7.18
C PHE A 131 0.26 1.62 -8.27
N GLY A 132 0.86 1.70 -9.46
CA GLY A 132 0.77 0.67 -10.48
C GLY A 132 1.87 -0.38 -10.27
N GLY A 133 1.59 -1.63 -10.60
CA GLY A 133 2.59 -2.69 -10.67
C GLY A 133 2.72 -3.20 -12.10
N SER A 134 3.94 -3.25 -12.66
CA SER A 134 4.23 -3.82 -13.98
C SER A 134 4.56 -5.32 -13.92
N PHE A 135 4.23 -5.96 -12.82
CA PHE A 135 4.42 -7.39 -12.57
C PHE A 135 3.09 -8.05 -12.20
N SER A 136 3.00 -9.37 -12.38
CA SER A 136 1.87 -10.11 -11.83
C SER A 136 2.10 -10.42 -10.34
N VAL A 137 1.00 -10.46 -9.58
CA VAL A 137 1.04 -10.84 -8.15
C VAL A 137 1.56 -12.27 -7.96
N GLU A 138 1.30 -13.13 -8.94
CA GLU A 138 1.76 -14.54 -8.92
C GLU A 138 3.26 -14.63 -9.10
N THR A 139 3.81 -13.96 -10.12
CA THR A 139 5.26 -13.90 -10.36
C THR A 139 5.99 -13.32 -9.15
N LEU A 140 5.45 -12.25 -8.56
CA LEU A 140 6.00 -11.68 -7.34
C LEU A 140 6.02 -12.68 -6.18
N LYS A 141 4.97 -13.51 -6.06
CA LYS A 141 4.93 -14.53 -5.00
C LYS A 141 5.97 -15.62 -5.22
N GLU A 142 6.14 -16.09 -6.46
CA GLU A 142 7.16 -17.08 -6.82
C GLU A 142 8.57 -16.55 -6.48
N GLN A 143 8.88 -15.33 -6.87
CA GLN A 143 10.15 -14.68 -6.54
C GLN A 143 10.31 -14.43 -5.02
N ALA A 144 9.25 -14.05 -4.33
CA ALA A 144 9.28 -13.84 -2.88
C ALA A 144 9.44 -15.15 -2.08
N ASP A 145 9.12 -16.31 -2.66
CA ASP A 145 9.38 -17.61 -2.04
C ASP A 145 10.84 -18.05 -2.23
N GLU A 146 11.52 -17.50 -3.23
CA GLU A 146 12.94 -17.74 -3.51
C GLU A 146 13.85 -16.76 -2.76
N SER A 147 13.36 -15.54 -2.49
CA SER A 147 14.12 -14.46 -1.85
C SER A 147 13.32 -13.80 -0.71
N ASP A 148 13.80 -13.95 0.52
CA ASP A 148 13.19 -13.29 1.70
C ASP A 148 13.38 -11.75 1.67
N VAL A 149 14.27 -11.22 0.82
CA VAL A 149 14.62 -9.79 0.74
C VAL A 149 13.65 -9.02 -0.16
N LEU A 150 13.13 -9.66 -1.21
CA LEU A 150 12.28 -9.01 -2.20
C LEU A 150 11.01 -8.33 -1.63
N PRO A 151 10.23 -8.95 -0.71
CA PRO A 151 9.07 -8.29 -0.11
C PRO A 151 9.43 -7.04 0.69
N GLU A 152 10.60 -7.02 1.32
CA GLU A 152 11.09 -5.87 2.07
C GLU A 152 11.54 -4.75 1.13
N ASN A 153 12.30 -5.07 0.07
CA ASN A 153 12.72 -4.13 -0.97
C ASN A 153 11.50 -3.47 -1.62
N LEU A 154 10.48 -4.26 -1.97
CA LEU A 154 9.22 -3.74 -2.52
C LEU A 154 8.54 -2.77 -1.55
N LEU A 155 8.41 -3.14 -0.28
CA LEU A 155 7.79 -2.25 0.71
C LEU A 155 8.61 -0.98 0.92
N GLN A 156 9.94 -1.06 0.92
CA GLN A 156 10.81 0.10 1.06
C GLN A 156 10.72 1.03 -0.17
N CYS A 157 10.71 0.47 -1.37
CA CYS A 157 10.47 1.21 -2.61
C CYS A 157 9.15 2.00 -2.51
N ILE A 158 8.05 1.34 -2.17
CA ILE A 158 6.73 1.97 -2.01
C ILE A 158 6.76 3.09 -0.96
N LYS A 159 7.41 2.88 0.18
CA LYS A 159 7.52 3.90 1.24
C LYS A 159 8.25 5.14 0.78
N ASN A 160 9.33 4.99 0.03
CA ASN A 160 10.15 6.10 -0.44
C ASN A 160 9.38 7.05 -1.35
N ALA A 161 8.52 6.55 -2.23
CA ALA A 161 7.72 7.40 -3.12
C ALA A 161 6.30 7.68 -2.60
N ALA A 162 5.92 7.15 -1.44
CA ALA A 162 4.60 7.37 -0.88
C ALA A 162 4.19 8.85 -0.79
N PRO A 163 5.09 9.82 -0.48
CA PRO A 163 4.73 11.24 -0.46
C PRO A 163 4.20 11.77 -1.80
N ALA A 164 4.72 11.27 -2.91
CA ALA A 164 4.31 11.68 -4.26
C ALA A 164 3.10 10.92 -4.79
N ALA A 165 2.83 9.71 -4.29
CA ALA A 165 1.73 8.87 -4.75
C ALA A 165 0.35 9.48 -4.41
N PRO A 166 -0.63 9.35 -5.33
CA PRO A 166 -1.99 9.79 -5.08
C PRO A 166 -2.67 8.92 -4.03
N ARG A 167 -3.80 9.38 -3.52
CA ARG A 167 -4.65 8.60 -2.62
C ARG A 167 -5.85 8.04 -3.38
N LEU A 168 -6.35 6.89 -2.96
CA LEU A 168 -7.45 6.20 -3.63
C LEU A 168 -8.69 7.09 -3.83
N TYR A 169 -9.07 7.89 -2.84
CA TYR A 169 -10.22 8.80 -2.94
C TYR A 169 -10.06 9.93 -3.99
N GLN A 170 -8.86 10.11 -4.56
CA GLN A 170 -8.60 11.17 -5.56
C GLN A 170 -8.87 10.71 -7.00
N GLN A 171 -9.21 9.45 -7.23
CA GLN A 171 -9.39 8.90 -8.59
C GLN A 171 -10.42 9.64 -9.44
N SER A 172 -11.44 10.21 -8.84
CA SER A 172 -12.48 10.96 -9.56
C SER A 172 -11.97 12.25 -10.21
N SER A 173 -10.88 12.82 -9.73
CA SER A 173 -10.29 14.06 -10.27
C SER A 173 -9.19 13.81 -11.30
N GLY A 174 -8.83 12.56 -11.53
CA GLY A 174 -7.65 12.19 -12.31
C GLY A 174 -6.36 12.39 -11.53
N PHE A 175 -5.37 11.53 -11.76
CA PHE A 175 -4.08 11.61 -11.08
C PHE A 175 -2.97 10.88 -11.86
N ILE A 176 -1.74 11.16 -11.46
CA ILE A 176 -0.54 10.47 -11.96
C ILE A 176 -0.22 9.34 -10.98
N LEU A 177 -0.07 8.15 -11.53
CA LEU A 177 0.19 6.93 -10.78
C LEU A 177 1.63 6.47 -11.03
N PRO A 178 2.47 6.44 -9.98
CA PRO A 178 3.80 5.85 -10.07
C PRO A 178 3.68 4.35 -10.33
N VAL A 179 4.54 3.83 -11.20
CA VAL A 179 4.59 2.40 -11.54
C VAL A 179 5.83 1.79 -10.92
N VAL A 180 5.63 0.74 -10.14
CA VAL A 180 6.68 -0.08 -9.57
C VAL A 180 6.97 -1.23 -10.52
N GLU A 181 8.24 -1.46 -10.78
CA GLU A 181 8.76 -2.55 -11.59
C GLU A 181 9.71 -3.40 -10.74
N LEU A 182 9.78 -4.68 -11.05
CA LEU A 182 10.72 -5.59 -10.43
C LEU A 182 11.78 -5.95 -11.45
N GLU A 183 13.04 -5.82 -11.04
CA GLU A 183 14.19 -6.27 -11.80
C GLU A 183 15.05 -7.14 -10.87
N ASP A 184 15.10 -8.45 -11.16
CA ASP A 184 15.68 -9.47 -10.29
C ASP A 184 15.05 -9.44 -8.86
N GLU A 185 15.86 -9.15 -7.83
CA GLU A 185 15.40 -9.07 -6.43
C GLU A 185 15.10 -7.64 -5.96
N ASP A 186 15.24 -6.64 -6.85
CA ASP A 186 15.03 -5.24 -6.53
C ASP A 186 13.69 -4.72 -7.07
N ALA A 187 13.12 -3.79 -6.33
CA ALA A 187 11.93 -3.04 -6.74
C ALA A 187 12.32 -1.58 -6.97
N HIS A 188 11.97 -1.05 -8.12
CA HIS A 188 12.26 0.33 -8.48
C HIS A 188 11.06 1.00 -9.18
N TYR A 189 11.12 2.32 -9.32
CA TYR A 189 10.11 3.07 -10.07
C TYR A 189 10.51 3.18 -11.52
N ARG A 190 9.53 2.96 -12.39
CA ARG A 190 9.68 3.32 -13.79
C ARG A 190 9.77 4.84 -13.91
N PRO A 191 10.60 5.36 -14.83
CA PRO A 191 10.62 6.80 -15.12
C PRO A 191 9.29 7.27 -15.72
N GLU A 192 8.57 6.37 -16.44
CA GLU A 192 7.25 6.61 -16.97
C GLU A 192 6.18 6.33 -15.93
N ALA A 193 5.15 7.17 -15.88
CA ALA A 193 3.99 7.00 -15.02
C ALA A 193 2.72 6.75 -15.83
N LEU A 194 1.70 6.26 -15.17
CA LEU A 194 0.35 6.22 -15.71
C LEU A 194 -0.40 7.50 -15.35
N ILE A 195 -1.12 8.06 -16.31
CA ILE A 195 -2.14 9.06 -16.04
C ILE A 195 -3.49 8.35 -16.03
N ILE A 196 -4.20 8.50 -14.91
CA ILE A 196 -5.52 7.92 -14.73
C ILE A 196 -6.52 9.07 -14.73
N THR A 197 -7.47 9.03 -15.65
CA THR A 197 -8.61 9.94 -15.69
C THR A 197 -9.90 9.13 -15.58
N PRO A 198 -11.06 9.76 -15.28
CA PRO A 198 -12.33 9.04 -15.25
C PRO A 198 -12.65 8.33 -16.57
N GLU A 199 -12.16 8.83 -17.69
CA GLU A 199 -12.49 8.35 -19.03
C GLU A 199 -11.48 7.34 -19.56
N GLN A 200 -10.20 7.52 -19.26
CA GLN A 200 -9.11 6.74 -19.86
C GLN A 200 -7.89 6.60 -18.96
N THR A 201 -7.08 5.61 -19.28
CA THR A 201 -5.71 5.44 -18.77
C THR A 201 -4.75 5.74 -19.90
N GLY A 202 -3.75 6.55 -19.65
CA GLY A 202 -2.65 6.86 -20.58
C GLY A 202 -1.31 6.60 -19.91
N GLN A 203 -0.26 6.52 -20.71
CA GLN A 203 1.12 6.47 -20.25
C GLN A 203 1.81 7.81 -20.51
N LEU A 204 2.51 8.32 -19.53
CA LEU A 204 3.35 9.51 -19.66
C LEU A 204 4.78 9.07 -19.94
N THR A 205 5.47 9.79 -20.80
CA THR A 205 6.92 9.63 -20.97
C THR A 205 7.64 10.14 -19.71
N GLU A 206 8.92 9.80 -19.53
CA GLU A 206 9.75 10.28 -18.43
C GLU A 206 9.66 11.81 -18.28
N SER A 207 9.91 12.58 -19.35
CA SER A 207 9.85 14.04 -19.31
C SER A 207 8.46 14.59 -18.97
N GLN A 208 7.40 13.94 -19.44
CA GLN A 208 6.02 14.32 -19.10
C GLN A 208 5.71 14.01 -17.65
N THR A 209 6.21 12.88 -17.13
CA THR A 209 6.06 12.48 -15.72
C THR A 209 6.74 13.48 -14.80
N GLU A 210 8.00 13.81 -15.08
CA GLU A 210 8.75 14.82 -14.31
C GLU A 210 8.05 16.19 -14.33
N MET A 211 7.62 16.66 -15.50
CA MET A 211 6.90 17.92 -15.61
C MET A 211 5.60 17.91 -14.83
N ALA A 212 4.83 16.84 -14.92
CA ALA A 212 3.56 16.72 -14.26
C ALA A 212 3.71 16.65 -12.73
N LEU A 213 4.75 15.98 -12.22
CA LEU A 213 5.07 15.97 -10.79
C LEU A 213 5.52 17.35 -10.32
N LEU A 214 6.35 18.03 -11.11
CA LEU A 214 6.77 19.39 -10.83
C LEU A 214 5.57 20.34 -10.68
N LEU A 215 4.62 20.29 -11.61
CA LEU A 215 3.40 21.08 -11.56
C LEU A 215 2.52 20.77 -10.33
N GLN A 216 2.63 19.56 -9.79
CA GLN A 216 1.97 19.19 -8.54
C GLN A 216 2.79 19.53 -7.29
N GLY A 217 3.99 20.09 -7.41
CA GLY A 217 4.91 20.33 -6.32
C GLY A 217 5.41 19.06 -5.64
N LYS A 218 5.50 17.96 -6.39
CA LYS A 218 5.88 16.62 -5.90
C LYS A 218 7.17 16.18 -6.57
N SER A 219 7.85 15.24 -5.91
CA SER A 219 9.01 14.54 -6.47
C SER A 219 9.00 13.11 -5.92
N TRP A 220 9.45 12.15 -6.69
CA TRP A 220 9.75 10.80 -6.17
C TRP A 220 11.24 10.58 -5.92
N THR A 221 12.06 11.58 -6.13
CA THR A 221 13.48 11.52 -5.80
C THR A 221 13.76 12.28 -4.52
N ASP A 222 14.58 11.72 -3.64
CA ASP A 222 14.97 12.36 -2.38
C ASP A 222 15.76 13.67 -2.59
N THR A 223 16.37 13.83 -3.77
CA THR A 223 17.18 15.00 -4.08
C THR A 223 16.38 16.24 -4.40
N GLY A 224 15.09 16.11 -4.75
CA GLY A 224 14.25 17.22 -5.19
C GLY A 224 14.79 17.92 -6.45
N GLU A 225 15.76 17.31 -7.15
CA GLU A 225 16.32 17.81 -8.40
C GLU A 225 15.56 17.21 -9.59
N HIS A 226 14.97 18.08 -10.39
CA HIS A 226 14.33 17.70 -11.66
C HIS A 226 15.24 18.10 -12.83
N ARG A 227 15.41 17.21 -13.79
CA ARG A 227 16.15 17.46 -15.01
C ARG A 227 15.20 17.44 -16.19
N PHE A 228 15.15 18.53 -16.93
CA PHE A 228 14.39 18.63 -18.17
C PHE A 228 15.34 18.74 -19.34
N ALA A 229 15.10 17.94 -20.37
CA ALA A 229 15.72 18.12 -21.67
C ALA A 229 14.81 19.03 -22.50
N LEU A 230 15.19 20.29 -22.66
CA LEU A 230 14.58 21.18 -23.60
C LEU A 230 15.49 21.25 -24.87
N GLU A 231 14.95 21.72 -25.99
CA GLU A 231 15.75 21.95 -27.19
C GLU A 231 16.97 22.85 -26.93
N ALA A 232 16.92 23.67 -25.86
CA ALA A 232 18.01 24.55 -25.43
C ALA A 232 19.04 23.89 -24.48
N GLY A 233 18.90 22.59 -24.15
CA GLY A 233 19.79 21.86 -23.25
C GLY A 233 19.17 21.54 -21.88
N PRO A 234 19.86 20.76 -21.01
CA PRO A 234 19.34 20.33 -19.73
C PRO A 234 19.26 21.51 -18.76
N LEU A 235 18.08 21.71 -18.17
CA LEU A 235 17.82 22.64 -17.07
C LEU A 235 17.72 21.91 -15.76
N ARG A 236 18.38 22.40 -14.70
CA ARG A 236 18.23 21.98 -13.33
C ARG A 236 17.33 22.94 -12.57
N LEU A 237 16.18 22.48 -12.11
CA LEU A 237 15.31 23.24 -11.22
C LEU A 237 15.56 22.80 -9.77
N ARG A 238 16.12 23.70 -8.95
CA ARG A 238 16.35 23.45 -7.51
C ARG A 238 15.12 23.74 -6.65
N ARG A 239 14.21 24.58 -7.11
CA ARG A 239 12.93 24.91 -6.48
C ARG A 239 11.91 25.21 -7.56
N ALA A 240 10.78 24.53 -7.50
CA ALA A 240 9.63 24.85 -8.30
C ALA A 240 8.56 25.49 -7.42
N PHE A 241 8.16 26.71 -7.77
CA PHE A 241 6.94 27.31 -7.26
C PHE A 241 5.88 27.06 -8.32
N CYS A 242 4.92 26.18 -8.04
CA CYS A 242 3.82 25.95 -8.95
C CYS A 242 2.82 27.10 -8.85
N GLY A 243 2.89 28.00 -9.79
CA GLY A 243 1.83 28.92 -10.12
C GLY A 243 1.55 28.76 -11.60
N VAL A 244 0.40 28.25 -11.97
CA VAL A 244 -0.04 28.21 -13.37
C VAL A 244 -0.90 29.43 -13.59
N GLU A 245 -0.41 30.39 -14.38
CA GLU A 245 -1.21 31.49 -14.91
C GLU A 245 -1.70 31.11 -16.30
N ARG A 246 -2.99 31.06 -16.49
CA ARG A 246 -3.62 30.89 -17.77
C ARG A 246 -4.30 32.22 -18.11
N GLU A 247 -3.72 33.00 -19.06
CA GLU A 247 -4.28 34.24 -19.62
C GLU A 247 -5.18 35.03 -18.65
N GLY A 248 -4.62 35.48 -17.50
CA GLY A 248 -5.31 36.36 -16.56
C GLY A 248 -6.06 35.67 -15.41
N GLU A 249 -6.06 34.35 -15.30
CA GLU A 249 -6.61 33.63 -14.15
C GLU A 249 -5.49 32.91 -13.39
N ARG A 250 -5.40 33.17 -12.07
CA ARG A 250 -4.51 32.42 -11.15
C ARG A 250 -5.25 31.24 -10.59
N PHE A 251 -4.65 30.08 -10.66
CA PHE A 251 -5.09 28.85 -10.02
C PHE A 251 -4.21 28.50 -8.83
#